data_2f32a5e27a3ae8681a3666c5e3ef31c6
#
_entry.id   2f32a5e27a3ae8681a3666c5e3ef31c6
#
_cell.length_a   1.000
_cell.length_b   1.000
_cell.length_c   1.000
_cell.angle_alpha   90.00
_cell.angle_beta   90.00
_cell.angle_gamma   90.00
#
_symmetry.space_group_name_H-M   'P 1'
#
loop_
_entity.id
_entity.type
_entity.pdbx_description
1 polymer ?
#
loop_
_entity_poly.entity_id
_entity_poly.type
_entity_poly.pdbx_seq_one_letter_code
_entity_poly.pdbx_strand_id
1 'polypeptide(L)'
;VNGSYFNVKTFEPVTFVLLDRKIVGRTTPEEAFRTNGVIAFKDRKGRRMEIFPCDTTQYADVARRYRSALAAGPVLIDGGKVVEYTSGSSFYTRRHPRTLIGKRADGTVVMAVIDGRFKGQGDGATIAETAYIARQLGLTEALNLDGGGSSTLWTAQEGVLNHPYDNRRFDHEGERGVPNCIVVRR
;
A
#
# COMPACT_ATOMS: atom_id res chain seq x y z
N VAL A 1 -8.58 2.92 1.76
CA VAL A 1 -7.22 3.34 2.16
C VAL A 1 -6.52 4.04 1.02
N ASN A 2 -5.51 4.85 1.32
CA ASN A 2 -4.60 5.44 0.33
C ASN A 2 -3.93 4.34 -0.52
N GLY A 3 -3.47 4.70 -1.71
CA GLY A 3 -2.86 3.79 -2.66
C GLY A 3 -1.33 3.82 -2.65
N SER A 4 -0.72 3.98 -3.82
CA SER A 4 0.72 3.91 -3.98
C SER A 4 1.40 5.28 -4.00
N TYR A 5 2.72 5.25 -4.12
CA TYR A 5 3.60 6.43 -4.06
C TYR A 5 3.31 7.43 -5.17
N PHE A 6 3.43 8.71 -4.81
CA PHE A 6 3.22 9.82 -5.72
C PHE A 6 4.14 11.00 -5.39
N ASN A 7 4.29 11.90 -6.33
CA ASN A 7 4.98 13.16 -6.11
C ASN A 7 4.04 14.13 -5.38
N VAL A 8 4.36 14.48 -4.13
CA VAL A 8 3.52 15.34 -3.29
C VAL A 8 3.35 16.77 -3.81
N LYS A 9 4.21 17.22 -4.74
CA LYS A 9 4.12 18.57 -5.33
C LYS A 9 3.24 18.58 -6.57
N THR A 10 3.33 17.55 -7.44
CA THR A 10 2.59 17.47 -8.70
C THR A 10 1.33 16.62 -8.61
N PHE A 11 1.16 15.85 -7.55
CA PHE A 11 0.11 14.84 -7.38
C PHE A 11 0.15 13.72 -8.42
N GLU A 12 1.22 13.59 -9.18
CA GLU A 12 1.37 12.52 -10.18
C GLU A 12 1.84 11.23 -9.53
N PRO A 13 1.25 10.07 -9.90
CA PRO A 13 1.77 8.77 -9.48
C PRO A 13 3.22 8.58 -9.94
N VAL A 14 4.10 8.14 -9.04
CA VAL A 14 5.50 7.77 -9.37
C VAL A 14 5.70 6.26 -9.42
N THR A 15 4.61 5.51 -9.45
CA THR A 15 4.56 4.06 -9.60
C THR A 15 3.62 3.67 -10.74
N PHE A 16 3.73 2.43 -11.20
CA PHE A 16 2.82 1.92 -12.23
C PHE A 16 1.38 1.88 -11.72
N VAL A 17 0.50 2.54 -12.45
CA VAL A 17 -0.95 2.56 -12.23
C VAL A 17 -1.64 2.25 -13.56
N LEU A 18 -2.43 1.18 -13.55
CA LEU A 18 -3.31 0.78 -14.64
C LEU A 18 -4.74 0.98 -14.21
N LEU A 19 -5.51 1.78 -14.93
CA LEU A 19 -6.92 2.02 -14.67
C LEU A 19 -7.74 1.76 -15.93
N ASP A 20 -8.68 0.83 -15.85
CA ASP A 20 -9.55 0.46 -16.98
C ASP A 20 -8.75 0.20 -18.29
N ARG A 21 -7.65 -0.57 -18.19
CA ARG A 21 -6.71 -0.91 -19.27
C ARG A 21 -5.89 0.27 -19.83
N LYS A 22 -5.91 1.42 -19.16
CA LYS A 22 -5.06 2.57 -19.50
C LYS A 22 -3.96 2.72 -18.45
N ILE A 23 -2.71 2.83 -18.88
CA ILE A 23 -1.59 3.15 -18.01
C ILE A 23 -1.65 4.64 -17.72
N VAL A 24 -1.87 5.01 -16.45
CA VAL A 24 -1.97 6.39 -15.97
C VAL A 24 -0.80 6.81 -15.09
N GLY A 25 0.07 5.86 -14.70
CA GLY A 25 1.29 6.09 -13.96
C GLY A 25 2.36 5.07 -14.33
N ARG A 26 3.64 5.46 -14.19
CA ARG A 26 4.79 4.58 -14.42
C ARG A 26 5.73 4.65 -13.23
N THR A 27 6.36 3.52 -12.87
CA THR A 27 7.37 3.50 -11.81
C THR A 27 8.62 4.23 -12.29
N THR A 28 9.02 5.25 -11.53
CA THR A 28 10.26 5.97 -11.80
C THR A 28 11.47 5.16 -11.29
N PRO A 29 12.68 5.38 -11.83
CA PRO A 29 13.89 4.68 -11.38
C PRO A 29 14.12 4.84 -9.86
N GLU A 30 13.83 6.01 -9.31
CA GLU A 30 14.02 6.34 -7.90
C GLU A 30 13.06 5.55 -6.98
N GLU A 31 11.93 5.10 -7.51
CA GLU A 31 10.92 4.35 -6.75
C GLU A 31 11.07 2.82 -6.91
N ALA A 32 11.84 2.37 -7.91
CA ALA A 32 11.96 0.95 -8.23
C ALA A 32 12.52 0.11 -7.06
N PHE A 33 13.36 0.69 -6.19
CA PHE A 33 13.97 -0.03 -5.06
C PHE A 33 12.97 -0.50 -4.01
N ARG A 34 11.80 0.12 -3.92
CA ARG A 34 10.75 -0.20 -2.95
C ARG A 34 9.43 -0.63 -3.59
N THR A 35 9.33 -0.60 -4.92
CA THR A 35 8.12 -0.94 -5.69
C THR A 35 8.33 -2.30 -6.38
N ASN A 36 8.10 -3.38 -5.63
CA ASN A 36 8.38 -4.74 -6.08
C ASN A 36 7.15 -5.67 -6.01
N GLY A 37 5.96 -5.10 -5.91
CA GLY A 37 4.71 -5.84 -5.91
C GLY A 37 3.59 -5.10 -6.61
N VAL A 38 2.55 -5.83 -6.95
CA VAL A 38 1.35 -5.32 -7.61
C VAL A 38 0.11 -5.88 -6.92
N ILE A 39 -0.87 -5.01 -6.72
CA ILE A 39 -2.27 -5.41 -6.55
C ILE A 39 -2.98 -5.24 -7.89
N ALA A 40 -3.67 -6.26 -8.37
CA ALA A 40 -4.27 -6.29 -9.70
C ALA A 40 -5.69 -6.85 -9.69
N PHE A 41 -6.53 -6.30 -10.56
CA PHE A 41 -7.96 -6.61 -10.67
C PHE A 41 -8.29 -7.03 -12.10
N LYS A 42 -8.91 -8.22 -12.26
CA LYS A 42 -9.33 -8.74 -13.57
C LYS A 42 -10.66 -8.16 -14.05
N ASP A 43 -11.51 -7.73 -13.13
CA ASP A 43 -12.85 -7.21 -13.44
C ASP A 43 -13.12 -5.87 -12.74
N ARG A 44 -14.19 -5.17 -13.16
CA ARG A 44 -14.62 -3.89 -12.59
C ARG A 44 -15.14 -3.99 -11.15
N LYS A 45 -15.59 -5.18 -10.75
CA LYS A 45 -16.20 -5.40 -9.43
C LYS A 45 -15.15 -5.78 -8.38
N GLY A 46 -13.87 -5.91 -8.77
CA GLY A 46 -12.78 -6.26 -7.85
C GLY A 46 -12.85 -7.66 -7.25
N ARG A 47 -13.74 -8.54 -7.75
CA ARG A 47 -13.93 -9.88 -7.18
C ARG A 47 -12.74 -10.81 -7.38
N ARG A 48 -11.89 -10.51 -8.36
CA ARG A 48 -10.67 -11.25 -8.68
C ARG A 48 -9.46 -10.36 -8.47
N MET A 49 -9.21 -10.06 -7.21
CA MET A 49 -8.02 -9.35 -6.78
C MET A 49 -6.88 -10.34 -6.59
N GLU A 50 -5.72 -10.01 -7.11
CA GLU A 50 -4.46 -10.74 -6.93
C GLU A 50 -3.41 -9.78 -6.38
N ILE A 51 -2.56 -10.28 -5.49
CA ILE A 51 -1.37 -9.59 -4.98
C ILE A 51 -0.18 -10.50 -5.26
N PHE A 52 0.85 -9.98 -5.90
CA PHE A 52 2.02 -10.78 -6.26
C PHE A 52 3.28 -9.93 -6.43
N PRO A 53 4.47 -10.52 -6.24
CA PRO A 53 5.73 -9.88 -6.60
C PRO A 53 5.76 -9.50 -8.08
N CYS A 54 6.20 -8.28 -8.38
CA CYS A 54 6.24 -7.77 -9.74
C CYS A 54 7.21 -6.59 -9.82
N ASP A 55 8.07 -6.59 -10.80
CA ASP A 55 8.98 -5.49 -11.10
C ASP A 55 8.63 -4.77 -12.41
N THR A 56 9.40 -3.75 -12.73
CA THR A 56 9.14 -2.88 -13.90
C THR A 56 9.17 -3.63 -15.24
N THR A 57 9.88 -4.74 -15.34
CA THR A 57 9.99 -5.52 -16.58
C THR A 57 8.71 -6.28 -16.90
N GLN A 58 7.88 -6.54 -15.91
CA GLN A 58 6.66 -7.34 -15.99
C GLN A 58 5.39 -6.50 -16.19
N TYR A 59 5.46 -5.16 -16.09
CA TYR A 59 4.27 -4.30 -16.17
C TYR A 59 3.52 -4.37 -17.50
N ALA A 60 4.21 -4.67 -18.61
CA ALA A 60 3.56 -4.89 -19.91
C ALA A 60 2.63 -6.11 -19.86
N ASP A 61 3.05 -7.18 -19.19
CA ASP A 61 2.25 -8.39 -19.01
C ASP A 61 1.06 -8.14 -18.09
N VAL A 62 1.26 -7.40 -17.01
CA VAL A 62 0.19 -6.97 -16.11
C VAL A 62 -0.86 -6.17 -16.89
N ALA A 63 -0.45 -5.21 -17.71
CA ALA A 63 -1.36 -4.38 -18.51
C ALA A 63 -2.18 -5.20 -19.54
N ARG A 64 -1.62 -6.30 -20.05
CA ARG A 64 -2.36 -7.21 -20.96
C ARG A 64 -3.38 -8.07 -20.22
N ARG A 65 -3.04 -8.55 -19.03
CA ARG A 65 -3.81 -9.56 -18.28
C ARG A 65 -4.90 -8.98 -17.39
N TYR A 66 -4.69 -7.77 -16.88
CA TYR A 66 -5.56 -7.16 -15.88
C TYR A 66 -6.26 -5.92 -16.40
N ARG A 67 -7.38 -5.61 -15.79
CA ARG A 67 -8.15 -4.41 -16.10
C ARG A 67 -7.61 -3.17 -15.38
N SER A 68 -7.30 -3.35 -14.11
CA SER A 68 -6.71 -2.31 -13.27
C SER A 68 -5.63 -2.91 -12.39
N ALA A 69 -4.59 -2.16 -12.10
CA ALA A 69 -3.49 -2.59 -11.23
C ALA A 69 -2.79 -1.38 -10.62
N LEU A 70 -2.18 -1.60 -9.47
CA LEU A 70 -1.44 -0.60 -8.72
C LEU A 70 -0.14 -1.25 -8.25
N ALA A 71 1.01 -0.72 -8.68
CA ALA A 71 2.30 -1.15 -8.17
C ALA A 71 2.64 -0.39 -6.89
N ALA A 72 3.10 -1.09 -5.90
CA ALA A 72 3.54 -0.57 -4.62
C ALA A 72 4.61 -1.49 -4.01
N GLY A 73 4.89 -1.34 -2.74
CA GLY A 73 5.85 -2.22 -2.08
C GLY A 73 6.41 -1.66 -0.77
N PRO A 74 7.26 -2.44 -0.16
CA PRO A 74 7.68 -3.76 -0.61
C PRO A 74 6.59 -4.82 -0.37
N VAL A 75 6.72 -5.97 -1.03
CA VAL A 75 5.93 -7.16 -0.72
C VAL A 75 6.27 -7.59 0.70
N LEU A 76 5.27 -7.80 1.53
CA LEU A 76 5.43 -8.16 2.94
C LEU A 76 5.34 -9.68 3.15
N ILE A 77 4.38 -10.30 2.47
CA ILE A 77 4.14 -11.75 2.51
C ILE A 77 3.85 -12.23 1.09
N ASP A 78 4.49 -13.32 0.69
CA ASP A 78 4.28 -14.01 -0.56
C ASP A 78 4.11 -15.52 -0.32
N GLY A 79 2.99 -16.08 -0.75
CA GLY A 79 2.65 -17.49 -0.55
C GLY A 79 2.72 -17.95 0.91
N GLY A 80 2.33 -17.09 1.87
CA GLY A 80 2.35 -17.36 3.31
C GLY A 80 3.73 -17.18 3.98
N LYS A 81 4.76 -16.80 3.21
CA LYS A 81 6.11 -16.55 3.74
C LYS A 81 6.38 -15.05 3.84
N VAL A 82 6.92 -14.64 4.98
CA VAL A 82 7.41 -13.27 5.16
C VAL A 82 8.60 -13.04 4.23
N VAL A 83 8.58 -11.92 3.51
CA VAL A 83 9.70 -11.50 2.65
C VAL A 83 10.66 -10.66 3.49
N GLU A 84 11.91 -11.08 3.55
CA GLU A 84 12.96 -10.39 4.29
C GLU A 84 13.72 -9.41 3.39
N TYR A 85 14.09 -8.28 3.96
CA TYR A 85 14.83 -7.23 3.27
C TYR A 85 16.08 -6.85 4.07
N THR A 86 17.22 -6.86 3.41
CA THR A 86 18.53 -6.51 4.00
C THR A 86 18.92 -5.04 3.79
N SER A 87 18.02 -4.23 3.21
CA SER A 87 18.29 -2.82 2.93
C SER A 87 18.46 -2.01 4.22
N GLY A 88 19.57 -1.28 4.34
CA GLY A 88 19.82 -0.31 5.41
C GLY A 88 19.10 1.05 5.25
N SER A 89 18.33 1.23 4.18
CA SER A 89 17.58 2.47 3.95
C SER A 89 16.61 2.76 5.10
N SER A 90 16.48 4.03 5.46
CA SER A 90 15.56 4.50 6.50
C SER A 90 14.10 4.15 6.20
N PHE A 91 13.74 3.98 4.94
CA PHE A 91 12.43 3.48 4.54
C PHE A 91 12.14 2.09 5.12
N TYR A 92 13.13 1.18 5.16
CA TYR A 92 12.98 -0.17 5.69
C TYR A 92 13.18 -0.23 7.21
N THR A 93 14.15 0.53 7.74
CA THR A 93 14.67 0.36 9.10
C THR A 93 14.07 1.30 10.13
N ARG A 94 13.48 2.43 9.72
CA ARG A 94 12.82 3.36 10.66
C ARG A 94 11.32 3.10 10.74
N ARG A 95 10.77 3.38 11.91
CA ARG A 95 9.33 3.36 12.14
C ARG A 95 8.65 4.55 11.47
N HIS A 96 7.61 4.28 10.71
CA HIS A 96 6.78 5.26 10.01
C HIS A 96 5.31 4.83 10.09
N PRO A 97 4.34 5.75 9.91
CA PRO A 97 2.98 5.35 9.56
C PRO A 97 3.01 4.44 8.34
N ARG A 98 2.24 3.37 8.35
CA ARG A 98 2.19 2.38 7.27
C ARG A 98 0.76 2.10 6.85
N THR A 99 0.58 1.83 5.58
CA THR A 99 -0.64 1.27 5.02
C THR A 99 -0.30 -0.04 4.34
N LEU A 100 -1.11 -1.06 4.55
CA LEU A 100 -0.95 -2.35 3.89
C LEU A 100 -2.29 -2.88 3.40
N ILE A 101 -2.22 -3.73 2.39
CA ILE A 101 -3.31 -4.56 1.92
C ILE A 101 -2.83 -6.00 1.80
N GLY A 102 -3.70 -6.93 2.13
CA GLY A 102 -3.36 -8.34 2.01
C GLY A 102 -4.59 -9.21 1.85
N LYS A 103 -4.35 -10.49 1.66
CA LYS A 103 -5.37 -11.50 1.50
C LYS A 103 -5.08 -12.71 2.38
N ARG A 104 -6.10 -13.23 3.03
CA ARG A 104 -6.06 -14.51 3.75
C ARG A 104 -6.23 -15.69 2.79
N ALA A 105 -5.95 -16.88 3.25
CA ALA A 105 -6.10 -18.13 2.49
C ALA A 105 -7.55 -18.37 2.02
N ASP A 106 -8.54 -17.91 2.78
CA ASP A 106 -9.96 -17.98 2.45
C ASP A 106 -10.43 -16.92 1.44
N GLY A 107 -9.51 -16.06 0.99
CA GLY A 107 -9.79 -14.97 0.07
C GLY A 107 -10.23 -13.66 0.72
N THR A 108 -10.37 -13.61 2.05
CA THR A 108 -10.72 -12.38 2.77
C THR A 108 -9.65 -11.31 2.54
N VAL A 109 -10.06 -10.14 2.08
CA VAL A 109 -9.19 -8.97 1.90
C VAL A 109 -9.12 -8.18 3.20
N VAL A 110 -7.91 -7.86 3.63
CA VAL A 110 -7.64 -7.02 4.80
C VAL A 110 -6.89 -5.78 4.35
N MET A 111 -7.37 -4.63 4.76
CA MET A 111 -6.67 -3.35 4.66
C MET A 111 -6.38 -2.86 6.07
N ALA A 112 -5.16 -2.44 6.33
CA ALA A 112 -4.76 -1.97 7.65
C ALA A 112 -3.87 -0.72 7.54
N VAL A 113 -4.00 0.15 8.52
CA VAL A 113 -3.16 1.32 8.72
C VAL A 113 -2.51 1.23 10.10
N ILE A 114 -1.26 1.60 10.18
CA ILE A 114 -0.48 1.69 11.42
C ILE A 114 -0.14 3.16 11.61
N ASP A 115 -0.64 3.77 12.67
CA ASP A 115 -0.31 5.15 13.02
C ASP A 115 1.16 5.27 13.41
N GLY A 116 1.75 6.43 13.16
CA GLY A 116 3.16 6.63 13.44
C GLY A 116 3.56 8.08 13.60
N ARG A 117 4.82 8.29 14.04
CA ARG A 117 5.41 9.61 14.31
C ARG A 117 4.80 10.36 15.50
N PHE A 118 3.94 9.72 16.28
CA PHE A 118 3.39 10.26 17.53
C PHE A 118 3.99 9.49 18.71
N LYS A 119 5.09 10.05 19.26
CA LYS A 119 5.85 9.41 20.33
C LYS A 119 4.97 9.03 21.53
N GLY A 120 4.99 7.75 21.88
CA GLY A 120 4.23 7.19 23.00
C GLY A 120 2.74 7.01 22.76
N GLN A 121 2.22 7.37 21.57
CA GLN A 121 0.81 7.18 21.18
C GLN A 121 0.71 6.28 19.95
N GLY A 122 1.53 6.53 18.92
CA GLY A 122 1.64 5.77 17.70
C GLY A 122 3.04 5.94 17.12
N ASP A 123 3.96 5.03 17.42
CA ASP A 123 5.37 5.16 16.99
C ASP A 123 5.58 4.79 15.52
N GLY A 124 4.65 4.04 14.92
CA GLY A 124 4.78 3.49 13.59
C GLY A 124 5.44 2.12 13.58
N ALA A 125 5.77 1.64 12.39
CA ALA A 125 6.41 0.35 12.18
C ALA A 125 7.52 0.43 11.12
N THR A 126 8.57 -0.38 11.30
CA THR A 126 9.53 -0.73 10.25
C THR A 126 8.86 -1.65 9.23
N ILE A 127 9.50 -1.91 8.10
CA ILE A 127 8.96 -2.89 7.12
C ILE A 127 8.91 -4.29 7.73
N ALA A 128 9.91 -4.71 8.49
CA ALA A 128 9.90 -6.02 9.15
C ALA A 128 8.77 -6.14 10.20
N GLU A 129 8.54 -5.10 11.01
CA GLU A 129 7.41 -5.07 11.96
C GLU A 129 6.07 -5.07 11.21
N THR A 130 5.96 -4.36 10.08
CA THR A 130 4.74 -4.35 9.25
C THR A 130 4.46 -5.74 8.68
N ALA A 131 5.48 -6.46 8.21
CA ALA A 131 5.36 -7.83 7.73
C ALA A 131 4.96 -8.80 8.86
N TYR A 132 5.51 -8.61 10.07
CA TYR A 132 5.11 -9.38 11.24
C TYR A 132 3.63 -9.15 11.58
N ILE A 133 3.17 -7.89 11.59
CA ILE A 133 1.75 -7.54 11.82
C ILE A 133 0.86 -8.18 10.76
N ALA A 134 1.25 -8.09 9.48
CA ALA A 134 0.52 -8.73 8.38
C ALA A 134 0.37 -10.24 8.60
N ARG A 135 1.43 -10.92 9.07
CA ARG A 135 1.38 -12.34 9.43
C ARG A 135 0.42 -12.61 10.60
N GLN A 136 0.43 -11.78 11.66
CA GLN A 136 -0.49 -11.92 12.79
C GLN A 136 -1.97 -11.71 12.38
N LEU A 137 -2.23 -10.90 11.36
CA LEU A 137 -3.55 -10.75 10.74
C LEU A 137 -3.97 -11.96 9.89
N GLY A 138 -3.13 -13.00 9.78
CA GLY A 138 -3.41 -14.23 9.03
C GLY A 138 -3.29 -14.08 7.52
N LEU A 139 -2.53 -13.08 7.05
CA LEU A 139 -2.37 -12.84 5.63
C LEU A 139 -1.41 -13.85 5.00
N THR A 140 -1.76 -14.35 3.82
CA THR A 140 -0.92 -15.21 2.98
C THR A 140 -0.28 -14.46 1.82
N GLU A 141 -0.86 -13.33 1.46
CA GLU A 141 -0.34 -12.37 0.48
C GLU A 141 -0.47 -10.97 1.10
N ALA A 142 0.57 -10.16 1.09
CA ALA A 142 0.51 -8.81 1.64
C ALA A 142 1.48 -7.86 0.95
N LEU A 143 1.02 -6.64 0.70
CA LEU A 143 1.75 -5.56 0.05
C LEU A 143 1.68 -4.30 0.91
N ASN A 144 2.84 -3.69 1.17
CA ASN A 144 2.90 -2.35 1.73
C ASN A 144 2.51 -1.32 0.65
N LEU A 145 1.72 -0.35 1.03
CA LEU A 145 1.30 0.78 0.19
C LEU A 145 2.07 2.05 0.58
N ASP A 146 1.67 3.21 0.06
CA ASP A 146 2.25 4.47 0.52
C ASP A 146 1.94 4.68 2.01
N GLY A 147 2.91 5.24 2.69
CA GLY A 147 2.89 5.42 4.13
C GLY A 147 3.10 6.88 4.54
N GLY A 148 3.59 7.08 5.76
CA GLY A 148 3.87 8.41 6.27
C GLY A 148 2.62 9.27 6.40
N GLY A 149 2.65 10.50 5.88
CA GLY A 149 1.50 11.40 5.91
C GLY A 149 0.32 10.97 5.05
N SER A 150 0.54 10.02 4.12
CA SER A 150 -0.52 9.49 3.26
C SER A 150 -1.37 8.40 3.93
N SER A 151 -0.89 7.82 5.06
CA SER A 151 -1.57 6.71 5.73
C SER A 151 -2.95 7.12 6.23
N THR A 152 -4.00 6.65 5.56
CA THR A 152 -5.39 6.98 5.90
C THR A 152 -6.31 5.78 5.67
N LEU A 153 -7.12 5.47 6.67
CA LEU A 153 -8.23 4.52 6.63
C LEU A 153 -9.53 5.28 6.87
N TRP A 154 -10.39 5.28 5.89
CA TRP A 154 -11.66 6.00 5.93
C TRP A 154 -12.85 5.05 5.70
N THR A 155 -13.93 5.29 6.40
CA THR A 155 -15.22 4.61 6.19
C THR A 155 -16.34 5.62 6.00
N ALA A 156 -17.40 5.21 5.29
CA ALA A 156 -18.57 6.07 5.07
C ALA A 156 -19.37 6.34 6.36
N GLN A 157 -19.27 5.47 7.36
CA GLN A 157 -20.00 5.61 8.61
C GLN A 157 -19.27 6.52 9.61
N GLU A 158 -17.96 6.40 9.72
CA GLU A 158 -17.17 6.97 10.81
C GLU A 158 -16.14 8.01 10.34
N GLY A 159 -15.98 8.18 9.02
CA GLY A 159 -14.94 9.06 8.48
C GLY A 159 -13.54 8.44 8.59
N VAL A 160 -12.55 9.24 8.94
CA VAL A 160 -11.17 8.82 9.16
C VAL A 160 -11.06 8.06 10.49
N LEU A 161 -10.55 6.83 10.43
CA LEU A 161 -10.47 5.94 11.60
C LEU A 161 -9.11 5.99 12.31
N ASN A 162 -8.05 6.24 11.57
CA ASN A 162 -6.69 6.34 12.11
C ASN A 162 -6.34 7.80 12.48
N HIS A 163 -5.07 8.03 12.88
CA HIS A 163 -4.57 9.36 13.22
C HIS A 163 -3.55 9.81 12.16
N PRO A 164 -3.99 10.51 11.09
CA PRO A 164 -3.11 10.98 10.04
C PRO A 164 -2.11 12.01 10.56
N TYR A 165 -0.88 12.00 10.02
CA TYR A 165 0.22 12.76 10.62
C TYR A 165 0.36 14.21 10.13
N ASP A 166 -0.22 14.60 9.00
CA ASP A 166 0.16 15.86 8.36
C ASP A 166 -0.21 17.13 9.15
N ASN A 167 -1.24 17.09 10.00
CA ASN A 167 -1.54 18.17 10.94
C ASN A 167 -0.69 18.11 12.23
N ARG A 168 0.12 17.06 12.44
CA ARG A 168 0.98 16.81 13.62
C ARG A 168 0.22 16.72 14.95
N ARG A 169 -1.06 16.37 14.92
CA ARG A 169 -1.92 16.14 16.08
C ARG A 169 -2.36 14.69 16.09
N PHE A 170 -2.52 14.13 17.28
CA PHE A 170 -3.07 12.78 17.44
C PHE A 170 -4.60 12.85 17.50
N ASP A 171 -5.19 13.16 16.37
CA ASP A 171 -6.64 13.25 16.15
C ASP A 171 -7.02 12.55 14.83
N HIS A 172 -8.27 12.58 14.45
CA HIS A 172 -8.77 11.96 13.21
C HIS A 172 -8.82 12.93 12.03
N GLU A 173 -8.09 14.05 12.12
CA GLU A 173 -7.95 15.06 11.08
C GLU A 173 -6.54 15.07 10.50
N GLY A 174 -6.31 15.83 9.45
CA GLY A 174 -4.98 15.99 8.85
C GLY A 174 -4.60 14.92 7.84
N GLU A 175 -5.59 14.29 7.23
CA GLU A 175 -5.38 13.41 6.09
C GLU A 175 -4.82 14.18 4.89
N ARG A 176 -3.84 13.57 4.24
CA ARG A 176 -3.24 14.11 3.03
C ARG A 176 -4.11 13.80 1.81
N GLY A 177 -4.31 14.79 0.92
CA GLY A 177 -4.80 14.52 -0.42
C GLY A 177 -3.88 13.54 -1.16
N VAL A 178 -4.44 12.47 -1.73
CA VAL A 178 -3.69 11.44 -2.46
C VAL A 178 -4.30 11.24 -3.86
N PRO A 179 -3.50 10.99 -4.91
CA PRO A 179 -4.01 10.87 -6.28
C PRO A 179 -4.68 9.52 -6.56
N ASN A 180 -4.47 8.52 -5.72
CA ASN A 180 -5.05 7.19 -5.88
C ASN A 180 -5.32 6.53 -4.53
N CYS A 181 -6.35 5.68 -4.51
CA CYS A 181 -6.77 4.94 -3.32
C CYS A 181 -7.36 3.58 -3.71
N ILE A 182 -7.47 2.70 -2.73
CA ILE A 182 -8.18 1.42 -2.85
C ILE A 182 -9.46 1.53 -2.04
N VAL A 183 -10.59 1.28 -2.69
CA VAL A 183 -11.91 1.38 -2.08
C VAL A 183 -12.68 0.07 -2.20
N VAL A 184 -13.49 -0.22 -1.19
CA VAL A 184 -14.52 -1.27 -1.22
C VAL A 184 -15.87 -0.57 -1.26
N ARG A 185 -16.69 -0.95 -2.23
CA ARG A 185 -18.08 -0.49 -2.33
C ARG A 185 -19.01 -1.68 -2.16
N ARG A 186 -20.02 -1.49 -1.38
CA ARG A 186 -21.16 -2.42 -1.28
C ARG A 186 -22.10 -2.24 -2.48
#